data_9a16999b8e73dfdfa38cf08ae1924e99
#
_entry.id   9a16999b8e73dfdfa38cf08ae1924e99
#
_cell.length_a   1.000
_cell.length_b   1.000
_cell.length_c   1.000
_cell.angle_alpha   90.00
_cell.angle_beta   90.00
_cell.angle_gamma   90.00
#
_symmetry.space_group_name_H-M   'P 1'
#
loop_
_entity.id
_entity.type
_entity.pdbx_description
1 polymer ?
#
loop_
_entity_poly.entity_id
_entity_poly.type
_entity_poly.pdbx_seq_one_letter_code
_entity_poly.pdbx_strand_id
1 'polypeptide(L)'
;MLTGALLTESLFSLLDEPWLPVLRRDTATDILRRDRIRPCDITDRIADEPVVAFDWQRPDFDAASREFMIGLLATACPPADEAWRECWQEPPAPDRLADAFAPYARAFVLDGEGPRFLQDHDDFTEKPQGIAGLLIDSPGENGIKNNLDVFTTRGRDPALARGTAAIALFTLQSQAPAGGAGNRTSLRGGGPLMTLALPPGQSSLWHLLWLNVPAYPGPVEGDLHRAFPWLAPTRTSEDKRPPTTPADIDPNGRQCFWGMPRRIRLDFRPAEGAEGCALTGAADAVMAATYRSRPWGVNYAAVAHPLSPMYRQKETDAEWLFVHPQPDGITYRHWADLVGEAPLRRRAECVAKARVRLALVRQPRAARLLACGYDMDNMKARGFVEAEMPLFAGAVAGRLDTLARQLVAGAEVAASRTAAFAGDALGIDKADAMPRAALRERFFGETQDAFFAALDVAADRLEADPDLPDFAEPLARAFLERALRPGALRLFDEAVPLSDLDPRTLARAVRARWSLVLMFQGSRKEGAALFNALGLPANEPTGAKKRKGRHKAEETA
;
A
#
# COMPACT_ATOMS: atom_id res chain seq x y z
N MET A 1 44.53 40.58 7.00
CA MET A 1 43.09 40.90 6.97
C MET A 1 42.48 40.05 5.89
N LEU A 2 42.02 38.89 6.26
CA LEU A 2 41.24 38.02 5.37
C LEU A 2 39.77 38.27 5.73
N THR A 3 39.09 39.02 4.88
CA THR A 3 37.67 39.22 4.92
C THR A 3 37.01 37.87 4.60
N GLY A 4 36.57 37.15 5.64
CA GLY A 4 35.68 36.04 5.52
C GLY A 4 34.35 36.56 4.99
N ALA A 5 34.05 36.32 3.71
CA ALA A 5 32.72 36.43 3.19
C ALA A 5 31.88 35.38 3.92
N LEU A 6 31.04 35.82 4.84
CA LEU A 6 29.90 35.06 5.33
C LEU A 6 29.03 34.79 4.09
N LEU A 7 29.20 33.62 3.48
CA LEU A 7 28.20 33.05 2.61
C LEU A 7 26.95 32.93 3.49
N THR A 8 25.98 33.79 3.28
CA THR A 8 24.63 33.56 3.76
C THR A 8 24.17 32.28 3.07
N GLU A 9 24.37 31.13 3.72
CA GLU A 9 23.86 29.85 3.23
C GLU A 9 22.35 30.01 3.09
N SER A 10 21.86 29.98 1.84
CA SER A 10 20.43 29.98 1.62
C SER A 10 19.86 28.67 2.21
N LEU A 11 18.85 28.78 3.05
CA LEU A 11 18.17 27.65 3.65
C LEU A 11 17.58 26.76 2.51
N PHE A 12 17.67 25.46 2.68
CA PHE A 12 17.10 24.51 1.73
C PHE A 12 15.59 24.40 1.95
N SER A 13 14.83 25.02 1.06
CA SER A 13 13.36 24.97 1.06
C SER A 13 12.87 23.83 0.19
N LEU A 14 12.11 22.89 0.78
CA LEU A 14 11.48 21.81 0.02
C LEU A 14 10.37 22.29 -0.93
N LEU A 15 9.93 23.53 -0.84
CA LEU A 15 8.95 24.10 -1.76
C LEU A 15 9.62 24.83 -2.94
N ASP A 16 10.83 25.36 -2.75
CA ASP A 16 11.49 26.24 -3.72
C ASP A 16 12.65 25.58 -4.47
N GLU A 17 13.21 24.49 -3.91
CA GLU A 17 14.32 23.78 -4.55
C GLU A 17 13.84 22.63 -5.45
N PRO A 18 14.51 22.37 -6.59
CA PRO A 18 14.18 21.27 -7.49
C PRO A 18 14.78 19.95 -6.99
N TRP A 19 14.17 19.36 -5.97
CA TRP A 19 14.69 18.18 -5.29
C TRP A 19 13.98 16.87 -5.62
N LEU A 20 12.77 16.91 -6.21
CA LEU A 20 12.00 15.74 -6.57
C LEU A 20 12.48 15.18 -7.93
N PRO A 21 13.12 14.00 -7.99
CA PRO A 21 13.46 13.36 -9.24
C PRO A 21 12.21 12.77 -9.89
N VAL A 22 12.05 13.03 -11.19
CA VAL A 22 10.88 12.63 -11.96
C VAL A 22 11.24 12.12 -13.34
N LEU A 23 10.30 11.39 -13.93
CA LEU A 23 10.26 11.05 -15.35
C LEU A 23 9.24 11.94 -16.05
N ARG A 24 9.67 12.61 -17.10
CA ARG A 24 8.80 13.30 -18.06
C ARG A 24 8.65 12.47 -19.32
N ARG A 25 7.49 12.52 -19.92
CA ARG A 25 7.21 11.87 -21.21
C ARG A 25 6.99 12.92 -22.28
N ASP A 26 7.82 12.94 -23.30
CA ASP A 26 7.58 13.70 -24.50
C ASP A 26 6.38 13.09 -25.26
N THR A 27 5.28 13.83 -25.37
CA THR A 27 4.02 13.33 -25.96
C THR A 27 4.12 13.10 -27.47
N ALA A 28 5.06 13.75 -28.17
CA ALA A 28 5.27 13.59 -29.60
C ALA A 28 6.11 12.35 -29.94
N THR A 29 7.09 12.01 -29.10
CA THR A 29 8.04 10.92 -29.36
C THR A 29 7.89 9.72 -28.44
N ASP A 30 7.07 9.82 -27.41
CA ASP A 30 6.91 8.84 -26.31
C ASP A 30 8.21 8.52 -25.54
N ILE A 31 9.22 9.39 -25.63
CA ILE A 31 10.51 9.21 -24.97
C ILE A 31 10.41 9.71 -23.52
N LEU A 32 10.92 8.88 -22.59
CA LEU A 32 11.05 9.27 -21.18
C LEU A 32 12.38 9.99 -20.95
N ARG A 33 12.32 11.10 -20.20
CA ARG A 33 13.48 11.90 -19.79
C ARG A 33 13.47 12.10 -18.29
N ARG A 34 14.63 12.02 -17.66
CA ARG A 34 14.83 12.34 -16.25
C ARG A 34 14.92 13.84 -16.04
N ASP A 35 14.26 14.31 -14.99
CA ASP A 35 14.25 15.71 -14.59
C ASP A 35 14.23 15.81 -13.06
N ARG A 36 14.43 17.03 -12.52
CA ARG A 36 14.21 17.37 -11.12
C ARG A 36 13.34 18.59 -11.05
N ILE A 37 12.31 18.52 -10.21
CA ILE A 37 11.30 19.56 -10.11
C ILE A 37 11.10 20.04 -8.69
N ARG A 38 10.59 21.25 -8.55
CA ARG A 38 9.97 21.73 -7.31
C ARG A 38 8.56 21.10 -7.19
N PRO A 39 7.98 21.01 -6.00
CA PRO A 39 6.60 20.52 -5.85
C PRO A 39 5.57 21.25 -6.72
N CYS A 40 5.69 22.57 -6.89
CA CYS A 40 4.78 23.36 -7.72
C CYS A 40 4.93 23.09 -9.23
N ASP A 41 6.08 22.58 -9.71
CA ASP A 41 6.33 22.28 -11.12
C ASP A 41 5.69 20.96 -11.59
N ILE A 42 4.90 20.29 -10.75
CA ILE A 42 4.25 19.02 -11.10
C ILE A 42 3.32 19.12 -12.31
N THR A 43 2.82 20.31 -12.59
CA THR A 43 1.95 20.64 -13.73
C THR A 43 2.69 21.35 -14.86
N ASP A 44 3.99 21.65 -14.69
CA ASP A 44 4.79 22.29 -15.72
C ASP A 44 4.85 21.45 -17.00
N ARG A 45 4.64 22.09 -18.15
CA ARG A 45 4.64 21.47 -19.50
C ARG A 45 3.71 20.24 -19.60
N ILE A 46 2.59 20.23 -18.87
CA ILE A 46 1.71 19.07 -18.75
C ILE A 46 1.09 18.63 -20.09
N ALA A 47 1.00 19.53 -21.08
CA ALA A 47 0.47 19.22 -22.41
C ALA A 47 1.50 18.50 -23.31
N ASP A 48 2.77 18.90 -23.23
CA ASP A 48 3.81 18.47 -24.16
C ASP A 48 4.80 17.48 -23.54
N GLU A 49 5.21 17.70 -22.30
CA GLU A 49 6.15 16.88 -21.55
C GLU A 49 5.66 16.63 -20.11
N PRO A 50 4.49 16.00 -19.89
CA PRO A 50 3.98 15.76 -18.56
C PRO A 50 4.97 14.98 -17.69
N VAL A 51 5.01 15.31 -16.40
CA VAL A 51 5.58 14.43 -15.39
C VAL A 51 4.69 13.19 -15.28
N VAL A 52 5.26 11.99 -15.39
CA VAL A 52 4.50 10.72 -15.39
C VAL A 52 4.80 9.85 -14.17
N ALA A 53 5.97 9.98 -13.57
CA ALA A 53 6.35 9.21 -12.36
C ALA A 53 7.42 9.95 -11.56
N PHE A 54 7.55 9.62 -10.27
CA PHE A 54 8.79 9.85 -9.53
C PHE A 54 9.87 8.87 -9.98
N ASP A 55 11.15 9.21 -9.77
CA ASP A 55 12.30 8.42 -10.24
C ASP A 55 13.41 8.33 -9.17
N TRP A 56 13.04 7.95 -7.97
CA TRP A 56 14.00 7.75 -6.88
C TRP A 56 14.85 6.48 -7.04
N GLN A 57 14.51 5.58 -7.93
CA GLN A 57 15.06 4.24 -8.05
C GLN A 57 14.85 3.41 -6.75
N ARG A 58 13.89 3.83 -5.93
CA ARG A 58 13.46 3.18 -4.70
C ARG A 58 11.94 3.28 -4.59
N PRO A 59 11.22 2.15 -4.63
CA PRO A 59 9.75 2.16 -4.63
C PRO A 59 9.15 2.75 -3.35
N ASP A 60 9.81 2.62 -2.20
CA ASP A 60 9.40 3.23 -0.95
C ASP A 60 9.47 4.77 -1.00
N PHE A 61 10.49 5.35 -1.64
CA PHE A 61 10.60 6.81 -1.82
C PHE A 61 9.61 7.33 -2.87
N ASP A 62 9.35 6.56 -3.92
CA ASP A 62 8.33 6.91 -4.92
C ASP A 62 6.93 6.94 -4.28
N ALA A 63 6.61 5.94 -3.44
CA ALA A 63 5.38 5.90 -2.66
C ALA A 63 5.29 7.06 -1.66
N ALA A 64 6.36 7.32 -0.91
CA ALA A 64 6.45 8.42 0.03
C ALA A 64 6.31 9.78 -0.65
N SER A 65 6.87 9.96 -1.86
CA SER A 65 6.72 11.21 -2.64
C SER A 65 5.29 11.42 -3.11
N ARG A 66 4.56 10.36 -3.47
CA ARG A 66 3.12 10.46 -3.76
C ARG A 66 2.34 10.89 -2.50
N GLU A 67 2.61 10.29 -1.35
CA GLU A 67 1.98 10.66 -0.08
C GLU A 67 2.33 12.11 0.33
N PHE A 68 3.60 12.52 0.22
CA PHE A 68 4.05 13.88 0.48
C PHE A 68 3.29 14.90 -0.38
N MET A 69 3.24 14.68 -1.70
CA MET A 69 2.56 15.59 -2.63
C MET A 69 1.05 15.64 -2.40
N ILE A 70 0.40 14.49 -2.14
CA ILE A 70 -1.02 14.44 -1.78
C ILE A 70 -1.26 15.21 -0.48
N GLY A 71 -0.40 15.03 0.52
CA GLY A 71 -0.46 15.76 1.79
C GLY A 71 -0.27 17.27 1.62
N LEU A 72 0.66 17.70 0.77
CA LEU A 72 0.90 19.12 0.47
C LEU A 72 -0.32 19.75 -0.23
N LEU A 73 -0.86 19.08 -1.25
CA LEU A 73 -2.07 19.53 -1.95
C LEU A 73 -3.29 19.56 -1.01
N ALA A 74 -3.46 18.53 -0.18
CA ALA A 74 -4.52 18.48 0.82
C ALA A 74 -4.41 19.60 1.88
N THR A 75 -3.20 20.05 2.15
CA THR A 75 -2.92 21.11 3.12
C THR A 75 -3.14 22.49 2.52
N ALA A 76 -2.66 22.73 1.30
CA ALA A 76 -2.56 24.06 0.71
C ALA A 76 -3.71 24.41 -0.24
N CYS A 77 -4.18 23.44 -1.03
CA CYS A 77 -5.22 23.65 -2.04
C CYS A 77 -6.14 22.43 -2.18
N PRO A 78 -6.78 21.97 -1.09
CA PRO A 78 -7.67 20.82 -1.16
C PRO A 78 -8.84 21.09 -2.11
N PRO A 79 -9.28 20.09 -2.90
CA PRO A 79 -10.47 20.29 -3.72
C PRO A 79 -11.72 20.42 -2.86
N ALA A 80 -12.56 21.43 -3.12
CA ALA A 80 -13.97 21.31 -2.84
C ALA A 80 -14.57 20.30 -3.84
N ASP A 81 -15.54 19.49 -3.43
CA ASP A 81 -16.05 18.38 -4.27
C ASP A 81 -16.49 18.87 -5.68
N GLU A 82 -17.04 20.08 -5.81
CA GLU A 82 -17.45 20.66 -7.09
C GLU A 82 -16.26 21.18 -7.93
N ALA A 83 -15.25 21.77 -7.31
CA ALA A 83 -14.08 22.33 -7.98
C ALA A 83 -13.04 21.29 -8.39
N TRP A 84 -13.14 20.06 -7.90
CA TRP A 84 -12.20 18.99 -8.24
C TRP A 84 -12.09 18.78 -9.75
N ARG A 85 -13.24 18.80 -10.45
CA ARG A 85 -13.31 18.53 -11.89
C ARG A 85 -12.62 19.59 -12.72
N GLU A 86 -12.67 20.85 -12.30
CA GLU A 86 -12.02 21.95 -13.01
C GLU A 86 -10.50 21.73 -13.05
N CYS A 87 -9.85 21.50 -11.89
CA CYS A 87 -8.41 21.25 -11.82
C CYS A 87 -8.00 19.89 -12.40
N TRP A 88 -8.94 18.95 -12.59
CA TRP A 88 -8.71 17.74 -13.35
C TRP A 88 -8.62 18.04 -14.85
N GLN A 89 -9.50 18.85 -15.39
CA GLN A 89 -9.57 19.21 -16.82
C GLN A 89 -8.54 20.26 -17.21
N GLU A 90 -8.35 21.22 -16.33
CA GLU A 90 -7.42 22.36 -16.50
C GLU A 90 -6.48 22.43 -15.29
N PRO A 91 -5.40 21.64 -15.28
CA PRO A 91 -4.43 21.66 -14.19
C PRO A 91 -3.90 23.08 -13.93
N PRO A 92 -3.78 23.49 -12.65
CA PRO A 92 -3.32 24.84 -12.32
C PRO A 92 -1.88 25.05 -12.79
N ALA A 93 -1.58 26.26 -13.24
CA ALA A 93 -0.20 26.65 -13.60
C ALA A 93 0.73 26.53 -12.37
N PRO A 94 2.05 26.26 -12.56
CA PRO A 94 3.03 26.15 -11.48
C PRO A 94 3.02 27.35 -10.52
N ASP A 95 2.89 28.58 -11.02
CA ASP A 95 2.87 29.78 -10.18
C ASP A 95 1.66 29.79 -9.22
N ARG A 96 0.50 29.31 -9.66
CA ARG A 96 -0.68 29.19 -8.77
C ARG A 96 -0.46 28.18 -7.67
N LEU A 97 0.25 27.10 -7.95
CA LEU A 97 0.63 26.10 -6.91
C LEU A 97 1.68 26.70 -5.98
N ALA A 98 2.67 27.42 -6.50
CA ALA A 98 3.68 28.11 -5.71
C ALA A 98 3.03 29.11 -4.74
N ASP A 99 2.10 29.93 -5.20
CA ASP A 99 1.33 30.87 -4.37
C ASP A 99 0.52 30.15 -3.27
N ALA A 100 -0.09 29.02 -3.61
CA ALA A 100 -0.84 28.20 -2.64
C ALA A 100 0.08 27.57 -1.58
N PHE A 101 1.32 27.21 -1.92
CA PHE A 101 2.29 26.61 -1.00
C PHE A 101 3.02 27.66 -0.14
N ALA A 102 3.18 28.88 -0.62
CA ALA A 102 3.95 29.94 0.03
C ALA A 102 3.58 30.20 1.52
N PRO A 103 2.30 30.16 1.94
CA PRO A 103 1.94 30.33 3.36
C PRO A 103 2.58 29.30 4.30
N TYR A 104 3.02 28.16 3.78
CA TYR A 104 3.60 27.04 4.55
C TYR A 104 5.11 26.97 4.46
N ALA A 105 5.78 27.87 3.75
CA ALA A 105 7.23 27.84 3.48
C ALA A 105 8.07 27.58 4.73
N ARG A 106 7.70 28.20 5.86
CA ARG A 106 8.39 28.00 7.15
C ARG A 106 8.38 26.55 7.61
N ALA A 107 7.35 25.77 7.30
CA ALA A 107 7.25 24.36 7.69
C ALA A 107 8.11 23.43 6.82
N PHE A 108 8.55 23.88 5.66
CA PHE A 108 9.25 23.06 4.67
C PHE A 108 10.75 23.43 4.52
N VAL A 109 11.31 24.09 5.50
CA VAL A 109 12.77 24.33 5.58
C VAL A 109 13.43 23.09 6.18
N LEU A 110 14.46 22.55 5.50
CA LEU A 110 15.11 21.30 5.93
C LEU A 110 16.31 21.53 6.85
N ASP A 111 17.10 22.55 6.59
CA ASP A 111 18.36 22.86 7.29
C ASP A 111 18.32 24.24 7.95
N GLY A 112 19.46 24.74 8.44
CA GLY A 112 19.56 26.04 9.12
C GLY A 112 19.14 26.00 10.60
N GLU A 113 18.81 27.16 11.14
CA GLU A 113 18.38 27.32 12.53
C GLU A 113 16.85 27.32 12.66
N GLY A 114 16.35 26.95 13.85
CA GLY A 114 14.92 26.97 14.16
C GLY A 114 14.17 25.69 13.75
N PRO A 115 12.84 25.78 13.50
CA PRO A 115 12.03 24.67 13.07
C PRO A 115 12.49 24.12 11.71
N ARG A 116 12.65 22.79 11.62
CA ARG A 116 13.07 22.09 10.41
C ARG A 116 12.09 20.99 10.06
N PHE A 117 11.87 20.77 8.80
CA PHE A 117 10.90 19.80 8.28
C PHE A 117 11.02 18.43 8.93
N LEU A 118 9.96 17.97 9.59
CA LEU A 118 9.84 16.67 10.29
C LEU A 118 10.98 16.37 11.31
N GLN A 119 11.67 17.39 11.76
CA GLN A 119 12.71 17.25 12.77
C GLN A 119 12.23 17.78 14.12
N ASP A 120 12.77 17.21 15.19
CA ASP A 120 12.46 17.66 16.55
C ASP A 120 12.76 19.14 16.73
N HIS A 121 11.95 19.81 17.54
CA HIS A 121 12.14 21.24 17.83
C HIS A 121 13.39 21.49 18.67
N ASP A 122 13.74 20.56 19.57
CA ASP A 122 14.88 20.68 20.46
C ASP A 122 16.19 20.33 19.74
N ASP A 123 17.27 20.99 20.11
CA ASP A 123 18.62 20.56 19.74
C ASP A 123 19.07 19.36 20.57
N PHE A 124 19.68 18.40 19.92
CA PHE A 124 20.09 17.14 20.52
C PHE A 124 21.59 17.11 20.79
N THR A 125 21.97 16.68 22.02
CA THR A 125 23.34 16.46 22.41
C THR A 125 23.79 15.00 22.33
N GLU A 126 22.88 14.10 21.93
CA GLU A 126 23.11 12.67 21.76
C GLU A 126 24.18 12.41 20.69
N LYS A 127 24.82 11.26 20.80
CA LYS A 127 25.86 10.84 19.85
C LYS A 127 25.25 10.74 18.44
N PRO A 128 25.90 11.33 17.42
CA PRO A 128 25.49 11.18 16.04
C PRO A 128 25.49 9.71 15.60
N GLN A 129 24.51 9.36 14.79
CA GLN A 129 24.35 8.04 14.15
C GLN A 129 24.54 8.20 12.63
N GLY A 130 25.01 7.16 11.96
CA GLY A 130 25.16 7.17 10.50
C GLY A 130 23.84 7.36 9.79
N ILE A 131 23.81 8.22 8.76
CA ILE A 131 22.59 8.63 8.04
C ILE A 131 21.80 7.45 7.44
N ALA A 132 22.47 6.33 7.16
CA ALA A 132 21.83 5.11 6.67
C ALA A 132 20.74 4.59 7.63
N GLY A 133 20.79 4.92 8.92
CA GLY A 133 19.75 4.55 9.89
C GLY A 133 18.38 5.22 9.66
N LEU A 134 18.27 6.21 8.75
CA LEU A 134 16.99 6.72 8.28
C LEU A 134 16.28 5.76 7.33
N LEU A 135 17.01 4.84 6.69
CA LEU A 135 16.46 3.90 5.74
C LEU A 135 15.82 2.73 6.49
N ILE A 136 14.57 2.45 6.20
CA ILE A 136 13.78 1.41 6.90
C ILE A 136 14.36 0.01 6.69
N ASP A 137 14.94 -0.24 5.53
CA ASP A 137 15.61 -1.49 5.16
C ASP A 137 17.07 -1.60 5.62
N SER A 138 17.60 -0.54 6.24
CA SER A 138 18.96 -0.57 6.78
C SER A 138 19.06 -1.47 8.02
N PRO A 139 20.13 -2.26 8.14
CA PRO A 139 20.35 -3.05 9.34
C PRO A 139 20.56 -2.14 10.55
N GLY A 140 19.77 -2.35 11.60
CA GLY A 140 19.95 -1.65 12.87
C GLY A 140 21.26 -2.03 13.57
N GLU A 141 21.69 -1.25 14.57
CA GLU A 141 22.95 -1.45 15.32
C GLU A 141 23.13 -2.88 15.85
N ASN A 142 22.05 -3.53 16.33
CA ASN A 142 22.09 -4.92 16.78
C ASN A 142 22.36 -5.88 15.62
N GLY A 143 21.84 -5.61 14.43
CA GLY A 143 22.12 -6.39 13.23
C GLY A 143 23.59 -6.31 12.84
N ILE A 144 24.13 -5.10 12.85
CA ILE A 144 25.57 -4.85 12.56
C ILE A 144 26.46 -5.51 13.61
N LYS A 145 26.14 -5.35 14.90
CA LYS A 145 26.89 -5.96 16.01
C LYS A 145 26.93 -7.48 15.93
N ASN A 146 25.85 -8.11 15.47
CA ASN A 146 25.73 -9.56 15.35
C ASN A 146 26.11 -10.08 13.95
N ASN A 147 26.69 -9.25 13.08
CA ASN A 147 27.08 -9.60 11.70
C ASN A 147 25.93 -10.18 10.87
N LEU A 148 24.71 -9.62 11.02
CA LEU A 148 23.53 -10.00 10.25
C LEU A 148 23.36 -9.13 8.99
N ASP A 149 24.25 -8.19 8.76
CA ASP A 149 24.29 -7.22 7.66
C ASP A 149 25.08 -7.73 6.45
N VAL A 150 24.87 -8.99 6.06
CA VAL A 150 25.68 -9.74 5.07
C VAL A 150 25.73 -9.03 3.70
N PHE A 151 24.70 -8.27 3.34
CA PHE A 151 24.62 -7.58 2.06
C PHE A 151 24.95 -6.09 2.12
N THR A 152 25.42 -5.61 3.27
CA THR A 152 25.74 -4.18 3.47
C THR A 152 27.24 -3.96 3.44
N THR A 153 27.71 -3.00 2.65
CA THR A 153 29.13 -2.62 2.61
C THR A 153 29.45 -1.75 3.83
N ARG A 154 30.30 -2.27 4.74
CA ARG A 154 30.79 -1.52 5.91
C ARG A 154 31.94 -0.58 5.53
N GLY A 155 32.17 0.42 6.38
CA GLY A 155 33.33 1.32 6.27
C GLY A 155 33.20 2.43 5.24
N ARG A 156 32.01 2.66 4.73
CA ARG A 156 31.64 3.89 4.05
C ARG A 156 30.69 4.67 4.94
N ASP A 157 31.01 5.92 5.22
CA ASP A 157 30.08 6.85 5.85
C ASP A 157 29.25 7.49 4.73
N PRO A 158 28.08 6.91 4.37
CA PRO A 158 27.28 7.46 3.31
C PRO A 158 26.80 8.85 3.71
N ALA A 159 26.76 9.77 2.75
CA ALA A 159 26.08 11.04 2.93
C ALA A 159 24.96 11.17 1.89
N LEU A 160 23.89 11.84 2.25
CA LEU A 160 22.72 12.03 1.38
C LEU A 160 22.61 13.50 0.98
N ALA A 161 22.31 13.75 -0.28
CA ALA A 161 21.85 15.07 -0.72
C ALA A 161 20.62 15.49 0.09
N ARG A 162 20.43 16.79 0.34
CA ARG A 162 19.36 17.32 1.19
C ARG A 162 17.98 16.82 0.78
N GLY A 163 17.63 16.84 -0.52
CA GLY A 163 16.37 16.31 -1.01
C GLY A 163 16.19 14.82 -0.75
N THR A 164 17.27 14.01 -0.86
CA THR A 164 17.24 12.58 -0.56
C THR A 164 17.08 12.33 0.95
N ALA A 165 17.73 13.13 1.78
CA ALA A 165 17.58 13.06 3.24
C ALA A 165 16.16 13.44 3.68
N ALA A 166 15.54 14.42 3.02
CA ALA A 166 14.16 14.84 3.29
C ALA A 166 13.16 13.71 3.01
N ILE A 167 13.27 13.04 1.85
CA ILE A 167 12.36 11.92 1.54
C ILE A 167 12.64 10.69 2.40
N ALA A 168 13.90 10.41 2.75
CA ALA A 168 14.24 9.33 3.68
C ALA A 168 13.64 9.58 5.07
N LEU A 169 13.74 10.81 5.58
CA LEU A 169 13.12 11.21 6.84
C LEU A 169 11.59 11.11 6.78
N PHE A 170 10.95 11.59 5.70
CA PHE A 170 9.51 11.48 5.51
C PHE A 170 9.06 10.01 5.46
N THR A 171 9.78 9.16 4.71
CA THR A 171 9.52 7.72 4.65
C THR A 171 9.62 7.08 6.03
N LEU A 172 10.67 7.41 6.79
CA LEU A 172 10.81 6.89 8.15
C LEU A 172 9.67 7.34 9.07
N GLN A 173 9.26 8.61 9.03
CA GLN A 173 8.17 9.11 9.86
C GLN A 173 6.82 8.48 9.50
N SER A 174 6.54 8.28 8.22
CA SER A 174 5.26 7.74 7.73
C SER A 174 5.15 6.21 7.81
N GLN A 175 6.29 5.48 7.83
CA GLN A 175 6.34 4.02 7.81
C GLN A 175 7.01 3.42 9.07
N ALA A 176 7.39 4.25 10.06
CA ALA A 176 8.23 3.87 11.20
C ALA A 176 7.83 2.52 11.82
N PRO A 177 8.72 1.51 11.83
CA PRO A 177 8.50 0.25 12.53
C PRO A 177 8.55 0.45 14.05
N ALA A 178 8.10 -0.54 14.83
CA ALA A 178 8.40 -0.55 16.25
C ALA A 178 9.93 -0.53 16.45
N GLY A 179 10.44 0.25 17.41
CA GLY A 179 11.89 0.49 17.54
C GLY A 179 12.45 0.28 18.95
N GLY A 180 11.81 -0.52 19.79
CA GLY A 180 12.22 -0.71 21.19
C GLY A 180 11.71 0.41 22.11
N ALA A 181 12.27 0.52 23.32
CA ALA A 181 11.75 1.40 24.35
C ALA A 181 11.68 2.87 23.89
N GLY A 182 10.46 3.41 23.83
CA GLY A 182 10.21 4.81 23.50
C GLY A 182 10.24 5.16 22.01
N ASN A 183 10.65 4.25 21.12
CA ASN A 183 10.55 4.47 19.68
C ASN A 183 9.16 4.10 19.18
N ARG A 184 8.34 5.11 18.89
CA ARG A 184 6.94 4.91 18.46
C ARG A 184 6.87 4.45 17.01
N THR A 185 5.86 3.66 16.69
CA THR A 185 5.49 3.35 15.30
C THR A 185 4.94 4.60 14.61
N SER A 186 4.83 4.56 13.29
CA SER A 186 4.12 5.62 12.58
C SER A 186 2.68 5.76 13.08
N LEU A 187 2.03 6.86 12.74
CA LEU A 187 0.64 7.12 13.08
C LEU A 187 -0.28 5.96 12.68
N ARG A 188 0.05 5.25 11.61
CA ARG A 188 -0.69 4.12 11.05
C ARG A 188 -0.16 2.75 11.51
N GLY A 189 0.77 2.69 12.46
CA GLY A 189 1.52 1.48 12.82
C GLY A 189 2.81 1.33 12.01
N GLY A 190 3.50 0.21 12.16
CA GLY A 190 4.75 -0.05 11.45
C GLY A 190 4.52 -0.61 10.06
N GLY A 191 4.97 0.09 9.00
CA GLY A 191 4.81 -0.34 7.62
C GLY A 191 3.35 -0.43 7.16
N PRO A 192 2.55 0.64 7.28
CA PRO A 192 1.14 0.60 6.90
C PRO A 192 0.95 0.41 5.40
N LEU A 193 -0.14 -0.26 5.04
CA LEU A 193 -0.56 -0.34 3.65
C LEU A 193 -1.12 1.01 3.19
N MET A 194 -0.58 1.54 2.12
CA MET A 194 -1.12 2.67 1.38
C MET A 194 -1.85 2.16 0.13
N THR A 195 -3.00 2.73 -0.18
CA THR A 195 -3.73 2.46 -1.42
C THR A 195 -4.00 3.76 -2.16
N LEU A 196 -3.76 3.75 -3.48
CA LEU A 196 -3.99 4.88 -4.36
C LEU A 196 -4.79 4.43 -5.59
N ALA A 197 -5.74 5.24 -6.01
CA ALA A 197 -6.36 5.06 -7.30
C ALA A 197 -5.44 5.60 -8.40
N LEU A 198 -5.17 4.79 -9.40
CA LEU A 198 -4.43 5.16 -10.59
C LEU A 198 -5.41 5.54 -11.70
N PRO A 199 -5.28 6.72 -12.30
CA PRO A 199 -6.14 7.13 -13.41
C PRO A 199 -5.88 6.25 -14.64
N PRO A 200 -6.86 6.14 -15.56
CA PRO A 200 -6.73 5.35 -16.77
C PRO A 200 -5.77 5.98 -17.79
N GLY A 201 -5.20 5.13 -18.62
CA GLY A 201 -4.37 5.54 -19.77
C GLY A 201 -3.01 6.13 -19.38
N GLN A 202 -2.46 6.94 -20.26
CA GLN A 202 -1.18 7.64 -20.07
C GLN A 202 -1.37 8.97 -19.33
N SER A 203 -2.03 8.94 -18.19
CA SER A 203 -2.27 10.15 -17.39
C SER A 203 -0.98 10.68 -16.78
N SER A 204 -0.92 12.00 -16.57
CA SER A 204 0.21 12.60 -15.86
C SER A 204 0.20 12.27 -14.37
N LEU A 205 1.33 12.45 -13.72
CA LEU A 205 1.45 12.29 -12.25
C LEU A 205 0.52 13.28 -11.51
N TRP A 206 0.26 14.49 -12.07
CA TRP A 206 -0.74 15.40 -11.53
C TRP A 206 -2.11 14.73 -11.40
N HIS A 207 -2.60 14.06 -12.45
CA HIS A 207 -3.89 13.40 -12.43
C HIS A 207 -3.93 12.26 -11.38
N LEU A 208 -2.85 11.49 -11.24
CA LEU A 208 -2.74 10.49 -10.19
C LEU A 208 -2.86 11.13 -8.80
N LEU A 209 -2.08 12.16 -8.54
CA LEU A 209 -2.09 12.83 -7.24
C LEU A 209 -3.46 13.45 -6.96
N TRP A 210 -3.98 14.22 -7.91
CA TRP A 210 -5.25 14.94 -7.77
C TRP A 210 -6.46 14.02 -7.59
N LEU A 211 -6.43 12.83 -8.21
CA LEU A 211 -7.46 11.81 -8.01
C LEU A 211 -7.56 11.37 -6.54
N ASN A 212 -6.43 11.35 -5.83
CA ASN A 212 -6.32 10.85 -4.46
C ASN A 212 -6.29 11.94 -3.37
N VAL A 213 -6.24 13.21 -3.72
CA VAL A 213 -6.29 14.29 -2.72
C VAL A 213 -7.64 14.26 -2.02
N PRO A 214 -7.70 14.14 -0.68
CA PRO A 214 -8.96 14.20 0.05
C PRO A 214 -9.63 15.56 -0.08
N ALA A 215 -10.95 15.58 -0.05
CA ALA A 215 -11.72 16.80 -0.08
C ALA A 215 -11.79 17.40 1.34
N TYR A 216 -11.40 18.68 1.46
CA TYR A 216 -11.51 19.45 2.69
C TYR A 216 -12.16 20.80 2.41
N PRO A 217 -12.76 21.45 3.42
CA PRO A 217 -13.49 22.71 3.20
C PRO A 217 -12.60 23.90 2.81
N GLY A 218 -11.29 23.79 2.91
CA GLY A 218 -10.33 24.85 2.54
C GLY A 218 -8.90 24.51 2.97
N PRO A 219 -7.91 25.36 2.71
CA PRO A 219 -6.53 25.18 3.14
C PRO A 219 -6.39 25.17 4.67
N VAL A 220 -5.22 24.76 5.18
CA VAL A 220 -4.91 24.86 6.61
C VAL A 220 -4.73 26.33 6.98
N GLU A 221 -5.50 26.80 7.93
CA GLU A 221 -5.46 28.16 8.45
C GLU A 221 -5.21 28.19 9.96
N GLY A 222 -4.79 29.33 10.48
CA GLY A 222 -4.61 29.57 11.90
C GLY A 222 -3.35 28.92 12.46
N ASP A 223 -3.51 28.01 13.39
CA ASP A 223 -2.43 27.46 14.20
C ASP A 223 -1.68 26.32 13.49
N LEU A 224 -0.70 26.69 12.66
CA LEU A 224 0.00 25.77 11.77
C LEU A 224 0.70 24.60 12.51
N HIS A 225 1.08 24.75 13.78
CA HIS A 225 1.73 23.66 14.51
C HIS A 225 0.80 22.47 14.76
N ARG A 226 -0.52 22.67 14.66
CA ARG A 226 -1.50 21.58 14.75
C ARG A 226 -1.50 20.70 13.50
N ALA A 227 -1.09 21.22 12.36
CA ALA A 227 -0.87 20.46 11.14
C ALA A 227 0.60 20.01 11.01
N PHE A 228 1.54 20.87 11.38
CA PHE A 228 2.98 20.67 11.28
C PHE A 228 3.62 20.66 12.67
N PRO A 229 3.69 19.51 13.35
CA PRO A 229 4.09 19.44 14.76
C PRO A 229 5.50 19.94 15.06
N TRP A 230 6.41 19.98 14.10
CA TRP A 230 7.77 20.51 14.27
C TRP A 230 7.87 22.04 14.37
N LEU A 231 6.79 22.75 14.12
CA LEU A 231 6.74 24.21 14.30
C LEU A 231 6.62 24.64 15.77
N ALA A 232 6.47 23.70 16.69
CA ALA A 232 6.39 23.90 18.12
C ALA A 232 7.16 22.79 18.86
N PRO A 233 7.43 22.93 20.17
CA PRO A 233 8.06 21.87 20.97
C PRO A 233 7.31 20.55 20.82
N THR A 234 8.06 19.47 20.58
CA THR A 234 7.51 18.14 20.34
C THR A 234 6.64 17.66 21.51
N ARG A 235 5.40 17.26 21.23
CA ARG A 235 4.52 16.61 22.23
C ARG A 235 5.03 15.20 22.49
N THR A 236 6.00 15.07 23.38
CA THR A 236 6.61 13.78 23.73
C THR A 236 5.62 12.85 24.40
N SER A 237 5.83 11.53 24.24
CA SER A 237 5.05 10.49 24.91
C SER A 237 5.72 9.94 26.17
N GLU A 238 6.63 10.70 26.79
CA GLU A 238 7.22 10.41 28.08
C GLU A 238 6.19 10.45 29.20
N ASP A 239 6.52 9.83 30.33
CA ASP A 239 5.75 9.88 31.58
C ASP A 239 4.28 9.45 31.44
N LYS A 240 4.01 8.51 30.53
CA LYS A 240 2.65 8.00 30.27
C LYS A 240 1.65 9.11 29.84
N ARG A 241 2.13 10.16 29.21
CA ARG A 241 1.23 11.18 28.64
C ARG A 241 0.21 10.54 27.73
N PRO A 242 -1.04 11.03 27.73
CA PRO A 242 -2.06 10.52 26.83
C PRO A 242 -1.63 10.71 25.37
N PRO A 243 -2.02 9.80 24.46
CA PRO A 243 -1.68 9.91 23.06
C PRO A 243 -2.29 11.16 22.42
N THR A 244 -1.72 11.58 21.31
CA THR A 244 -2.26 12.62 20.44
C THR A 244 -3.46 12.05 19.68
N THR A 245 -4.60 12.70 19.81
CA THR A 245 -5.89 12.28 19.26
C THR A 245 -6.37 13.30 18.20
N PRO A 246 -7.45 13.02 17.46
CA PRO A 246 -8.03 13.99 16.52
C PRO A 246 -8.37 15.35 17.13
N ALA A 247 -8.63 15.44 18.44
CA ALA A 247 -8.89 16.70 19.14
C ALA A 247 -7.63 17.57 19.30
N ASP A 248 -6.46 16.97 19.28
CA ASP A 248 -5.16 17.63 19.50
C ASP A 248 -4.52 18.16 18.21
N ILE A 249 -4.97 17.68 17.06
CA ILE A 249 -4.46 18.06 15.72
C ILE A 249 -5.33 19.10 15.04
N ASP A 250 -5.02 19.48 13.81
CA ASP A 250 -5.86 20.41 13.05
C ASP A 250 -7.29 19.87 12.85
N PRO A 251 -8.30 20.75 12.75
CA PRO A 251 -9.71 20.33 12.75
C PRO A 251 -10.10 19.34 11.64
N ASN A 252 -9.33 19.31 10.56
CA ASN A 252 -9.58 18.43 9.43
C ASN A 252 -8.64 17.22 9.39
N GLY A 253 -7.78 17.05 10.42
CA GLY A 253 -6.91 15.89 10.57
C GLY A 253 -5.73 15.81 9.63
N ARG A 254 -5.31 16.92 8.99
CA ARG A 254 -4.22 16.93 8.00
C ARG A 254 -2.86 16.59 8.58
N GLN A 255 -2.68 16.72 9.91
CA GLN A 255 -1.48 16.21 10.58
C GLN A 255 -1.26 14.71 10.30
N CYS A 256 -2.27 13.97 9.82
CA CYS A 256 -2.09 12.56 9.44
C CYS A 256 -0.98 12.35 8.40
N PHE A 257 -0.76 13.31 7.49
CA PHE A 257 0.34 13.29 6.52
C PHE A 257 1.70 13.73 7.12
N TRP A 258 1.67 14.39 8.29
CA TRP A 258 2.80 15.09 8.87
C TRP A 258 3.15 14.58 10.27
N GLY A 259 2.87 13.33 10.55
CA GLY A 259 3.12 12.72 11.84
C GLY A 259 4.61 12.65 12.20
N MET A 260 4.93 12.86 13.48
CA MET A 260 6.30 12.80 14.03
C MET A 260 6.44 11.72 15.12
N PRO A 261 6.33 10.43 14.81
CA PRO A 261 6.54 9.38 15.80
C PRO A 261 8.00 9.25 16.25
N ARG A 262 8.94 9.79 15.47
CA ARG A 262 10.37 9.78 15.75
C ARG A 262 10.89 11.18 16.04
N ARG A 263 11.68 11.32 17.10
CA ARG A 263 12.42 12.53 17.42
C ARG A 263 13.79 12.44 16.75
N ILE A 264 13.99 13.20 15.69
CA ILE A 264 15.18 13.15 14.83
C ILE A 264 15.67 14.57 14.55
N ARG A 265 16.99 14.74 14.54
CA ARG A 265 17.69 15.95 14.04
C ARG A 265 18.75 15.51 13.06
N LEU A 266 18.77 16.11 11.88
CA LEU A 266 19.78 15.87 10.85
C LEU A 266 20.98 16.77 11.08
N ASP A 267 22.17 16.20 10.93
CA ASP A 267 23.43 16.96 10.95
C ASP A 267 23.94 17.09 9.50
N PHE A 268 24.19 18.33 9.12
CA PHE A 268 24.64 18.69 7.77
C PHE A 268 26.11 19.11 7.78
N ARG A 269 26.81 18.84 6.67
CA ARG A 269 28.18 19.31 6.40
C ARG A 269 28.35 19.72 4.94
N PRO A 270 29.32 20.57 4.62
CA PRO A 270 29.68 20.79 3.21
C PRO A 270 30.06 19.48 2.51
N ALA A 271 29.77 19.38 1.22
CA ALA A 271 30.20 18.25 0.40
C ALA A 271 31.72 18.23 0.25
N GLU A 272 32.33 17.05 0.23
CA GLU A 272 33.77 16.86 0.09
C GLU A 272 34.15 16.59 -1.37
N GLY A 273 34.80 17.56 -2.00
CA GLY A 273 35.25 17.43 -3.38
C GLY A 273 34.09 17.20 -4.36
N ALA A 274 34.14 16.10 -5.10
CA ALA A 274 33.09 15.69 -6.05
C ALA A 274 32.11 14.67 -5.43
N GLU A 275 31.87 14.72 -4.13
CA GLU A 275 30.95 13.84 -3.43
C GLU A 275 29.53 13.96 -3.99
N GLY A 276 28.93 12.82 -4.32
CA GLY A 276 27.53 12.72 -4.69
C GLY A 276 26.72 11.98 -3.63
N CYS A 277 25.43 12.14 -3.66
CA CYS A 277 24.49 11.41 -2.82
C CYS A 277 24.70 9.89 -2.92
N ALA A 278 24.86 9.22 -1.79
CA ALA A 278 25.14 7.78 -1.74
C ALA A 278 24.06 6.89 -2.40
N LEU A 279 22.81 7.38 -2.48
CA LEU A 279 21.68 6.64 -3.06
C LEU A 279 21.40 7.04 -4.51
N THR A 280 21.50 8.32 -4.85
CA THR A 280 21.05 8.84 -6.15
C THR A 280 22.18 9.35 -7.03
N GLY A 281 23.40 9.47 -6.49
CA GLY A 281 24.52 10.11 -7.18
C GLY A 281 24.36 11.62 -7.36
N ALA A 282 23.27 12.21 -6.87
CA ALA A 282 22.99 13.64 -7.05
C ALA A 282 24.05 14.50 -6.34
N ALA A 283 24.52 15.54 -7.02
CA ALA A 283 25.37 16.57 -6.43
C ALA A 283 24.54 17.50 -5.53
N ASP A 284 25.08 17.86 -4.38
CA ASP A 284 24.57 18.90 -3.50
C ASP A 284 25.75 19.55 -2.80
N ALA A 285 25.71 20.86 -2.59
CA ALA A 285 26.78 21.58 -1.90
C ALA A 285 26.83 21.27 -0.40
N VAL A 286 25.72 20.81 0.15
CA VAL A 286 25.55 20.43 1.56
C VAL A 286 24.96 19.05 1.66
N MET A 287 25.58 18.19 2.45
CA MET A 287 25.19 16.79 2.60
C MET A 287 24.69 16.51 4.01
N ALA A 288 23.65 15.73 4.14
CA ALA A 288 23.25 15.13 5.40
C ALA A 288 24.15 13.91 5.67
N ALA A 289 24.99 13.98 6.69
CA ALA A 289 26.01 12.96 6.97
C ALA A 289 25.64 12.07 8.15
N THR A 290 25.02 12.63 9.17
CA THR A 290 24.58 11.92 10.37
C THR A 290 23.22 12.44 10.83
N TYR A 291 22.63 11.73 11.77
CA TYR A 291 21.44 12.20 12.48
C TYR A 291 21.56 11.87 13.97
N ARG A 292 20.78 12.57 14.77
CA ARG A 292 20.63 12.28 16.20
C ARG A 292 19.17 11.92 16.46
N SER A 293 18.93 11.03 17.41
CA SER A 293 17.59 10.62 17.78
C SER A 293 17.41 10.53 19.28
N ARG A 294 16.18 10.81 19.72
CA ARG A 294 15.70 10.59 21.08
C ARG A 294 14.48 9.68 21.08
N PRO A 295 14.27 8.88 22.11
CA PRO A 295 13.02 8.15 22.29
C PRO A 295 11.85 9.10 22.58
N TRP A 296 10.64 8.53 22.67
CA TRP A 296 9.43 9.21 23.10
C TRP A 296 8.91 10.29 22.13
N GLY A 297 8.93 9.99 20.84
CA GLY A 297 8.25 10.80 19.82
C GLY A 297 6.73 10.87 20.07
N VAL A 298 6.00 11.52 19.18
CA VAL A 298 4.55 11.66 19.29
C VAL A 298 3.89 10.28 19.21
N ASN A 299 3.02 9.97 20.17
CA ASN A 299 2.21 8.77 20.17
C ASN A 299 0.81 9.12 19.68
N TYR A 300 0.37 8.54 18.58
CA TYR A 300 -0.93 8.82 17.97
C TYR A 300 -1.95 7.73 18.34
N ALA A 301 -3.22 8.13 18.50
CA ALA A 301 -4.33 7.22 18.65
C ALA A 301 -5.58 7.73 17.94
N ALA A 302 -6.31 6.83 17.29
CA ALA A 302 -7.58 7.10 16.62
C ALA A 302 -7.52 8.18 15.52
N VAL A 303 -6.34 8.53 15.00
CA VAL A 303 -6.19 9.45 13.88
C VAL A 303 -6.36 8.66 12.58
N ALA A 304 -7.37 9.01 11.79
CA ALA A 304 -7.60 8.40 10.48
C ALA A 304 -6.57 8.88 9.44
N HIS A 305 -6.34 8.07 8.43
CA HIS A 305 -5.48 8.45 7.30
C HIS A 305 -6.19 8.13 5.98
N PRO A 306 -6.36 9.11 5.06
CA PRO A 306 -7.20 8.94 3.88
C PRO A 306 -6.66 7.94 2.85
N LEU A 307 -5.36 7.61 2.90
CA LEU A 307 -4.71 6.72 1.93
C LEU A 307 -4.59 5.26 2.41
N SER A 308 -5.07 4.94 3.61
CA SER A 308 -4.88 3.60 4.18
C SER A 308 -6.20 2.90 4.50
N PRO A 309 -6.38 1.64 4.09
CA PRO A 309 -7.53 0.83 4.48
C PRO A 309 -7.43 0.43 5.95
N MET A 310 -8.59 0.15 6.56
CA MET A 310 -8.69 -0.18 7.97
C MET A 310 -9.53 -1.44 8.20
N TYR A 311 -9.31 -2.10 9.33
CA TYR A 311 -10.10 -3.25 9.77
C TYR A 311 -10.37 -3.20 11.27
N ARG A 312 -11.32 -4.00 11.73
CA ARG A 312 -11.52 -4.33 13.13
C ARG A 312 -11.71 -5.84 13.28
N GLN A 313 -11.34 -6.37 14.43
CA GLN A 313 -11.38 -7.82 14.66
C GLN A 313 -12.81 -8.34 14.88
N LYS A 314 -13.65 -7.53 15.55
CA LYS A 314 -15.06 -7.83 15.84
C LYS A 314 -15.91 -6.60 15.56
N GLU A 315 -17.18 -6.81 15.27
CA GLU A 315 -18.15 -5.72 15.08
C GLU A 315 -18.35 -4.86 16.34
N THR A 316 -18.11 -5.44 17.51
CA THR A 316 -18.20 -4.75 18.81
C THR A 316 -16.98 -3.88 19.13
N ASP A 317 -15.88 -4.03 18.40
CA ASP A 317 -14.67 -3.25 18.64
C ASP A 317 -14.90 -1.80 18.22
N ALA A 318 -14.61 -0.87 19.14
CA ALA A 318 -14.72 0.55 18.85
C ALA A 318 -13.56 1.07 17.97
N GLU A 319 -12.39 0.43 18.10
CA GLU A 319 -11.15 0.86 17.42
C GLU A 319 -11.01 0.20 16.05
N TRP A 320 -10.65 1.03 15.07
CA TRP A 320 -10.25 0.61 13.74
C TRP A 320 -8.72 0.59 13.65
N LEU A 321 -8.18 -0.51 13.16
CA LEU A 321 -6.75 -0.73 12.96
C LEU A 321 -6.42 -0.57 11.48
N PHE A 322 -5.24 -0.06 11.17
CA PHE A 322 -4.76 0.00 9.78
C PHE A 322 -4.35 -1.38 9.27
N VAL A 323 -4.58 -1.61 8.00
CA VAL A 323 -4.11 -2.82 7.32
C VAL A 323 -2.60 -2.69 7.06
N HIS A 324 -1.89 -3.79 7.24
CA HIS A 324 -0.45 -3.89 6.97
C HIS A 324 -0.19 -4.98 5.94
N PRO A 325 0.83 -4.82 5.06
CA PRO A 325 1.27 -5.90 4.18
C PRO A 325 1.62 -7.16 4.96
N GLN A 326 1.49 -8.29 4.30
CA GLN A 326 1.81 -9.60 4.85
C GLN A 326 3.01 -10.20 4.09
N PRO A 327 3.73 -11.19 4.66
CA PRO A 327 4.90 -11.82 4.05
C PRO A 327 4.68 -12.35 2.64
N ASP A 328 3.44 -12.77 2.40
CA ASP A 328 3.03 -13.42 1.15
C ASP A 328 2.70 -12.40 0.03
N GLY A 329 2.89 -11.10 0.31
CA GLY A 329 2.60 -10.02 -0.62
C GLY A 329 1.11 -9.70 -0.73
N ILE A 330 0.77 -8.99 -1.80
CA ILE A 330 -0.61 -8.55 -2.08
C ILE A 330 -1.06 -9.23 -3.37
N THR A 331 -2.10 -10.06 -3.28
CA THR A 331 -2.72 -10.73 -4.41
C THR A 331 -4.20 -10.36 -4.52
N TYR A 332 -4.87 -10.81 -5.57
CA TYR A 332 -6.32 -10.56 -5.75
C TYR A 332 -7.18 -11.10 -4.59
N ARG A 333 -6.66 -11.96 -3.73
CA ARG A 333 -7.31 -12.37 -2.48
C ARG A 333 -7.73 -11.18 -1.62
N HIS A 334 -6.91 -10.13 -1.62
CA HIS A 334 -7.12 -8.93 -0.82
C HIS A 334 -8.00 -7.88 -1.52
N TRP A 335 -8.33 -8.10 -2.80
CA TRP A 335 -9.02 -7.11 -3.64
C TRP A 335 -10.31 -6.59 -3.01
N ALA A 336 -11.14 -7.50 -2.51
CA ALA A 336 -12.45 -7.15 -1.93
C ALA A 336 -12.31 -6.26 -0.68
N ASP A 337 -11.27 -6.49 0.12
CA ASP A 337 -11.00 -5.72 1.35
C ASP A 337 -10.42 -4.32 1.05
N LEU A 338 -9.74 -4.16 -0.08
CA LEU A 338 -9.11 -2.90 -0.48
C LEU A 338 -10.07 -1.98 -1.27
N VAL A 339 -10.96 -2.55 -2.06
CA VAL A 339 -11.88 -1.81 -2.94
C VAL A 339 -13.28 -1.69 -2.34
N GLY A 340 -13.73 -2.67 -1.59
CA GLY A 340 -15.06 -2.75 -1.02
C GLY A 340 -15.18 -2.24 0.41
N GLU A 341 -16.39 -2.35 0.96
CA GLU A 341 -16.68 -2.17 2.37
C GLU A 341 -17.39 -3.41 2.91
N ALA A 342 -17.10 -3.76 4.15
CA ALA A 342 -17.74 -4.83 4.89
C ALA A 342 -17.83 -4.44 6.38
N PRO A 343 -18.62 -5.11 7.21
CA PRO A 343 -18.76 -4.75 8.62
C PRO A 343 -17.44 -4.67 9.40
N LEU A 344 -16.44 -5.44 8.98
CA LEU A 344 -15.12 -5.50 9.61
C LEU A 344 -13.99 -4.87 8.75
N ARG A 345 -14.31 -4.25 7.63
CA ARG A 345 -13.33 -3.71 6.67
C ARG A 345 -13.79 -2.37 6.13
N ARG A 346 -12.87 -1.44 6.06
CA ARG A 346 -13.04 -0.13 5.42
C ARG A 346 -11.94 0.09 4.40
N ARG A 347 -12.32 0.35 3.15
CA ARG A 347 -11.39 0.85 2.15
C ARG A 347 -10.86 2.23 2.55
N ALA A 348 -9.73 2.63 1.97
CA ALA A 348 -9.22 3.98 2.13
C ALA A 348 -10.20 5.02 1.55
N GLU A 349 -10.25 6.20 2.18
CA GLU A 349 -11.15 7.29 1.74
C GLU A 349 -10.85 7.72 0.30
N CYS A 350 -9.57 7.83 -0.07
CA CYS A 350 -9.14 8.19 -1.42
C CYS A 350 -9.72 7.24 -2.48
N VAL A 351 -9.79 5.94 -2.20
CA VAL A 351 -10.38 4.93 -3.11
C VAL A 351 -11.90 5.16 -3.27
N ALA A 352 -12.60 5.46 -2.17
CA ALA A 352 -14.02 5.77 -2.22
C ALA A 352 -14.30 7.03 -3.05
N LYS A 353 -13.54 8.11 -2.81
CA LYS A 353 -13.64 9.37 -3.55
C LYS A 353 -13.25 9.21 -5.01
N ALA A 354 -12.17 8.46 -5.31
CA ALA A 354 -11.72 8.22 -6.67
C ALA A 354 -12.79 7.52 -7.52
N ARG A 355 -13.51 6.55 -6.98
CA ARG A 355 -14.62 5.88 -7.71
C ARG A 355 -15.71 6.87 -8.12
N VAL A 356 -16.06 7.83 -7.26
CA VAL A 356 -17.02 8.89 -7.59
C VAL A 356 -16.45 9.82 -8.65
N ARG A 357 -15.21 10.28 -8.48
CA ARG A 357 -14.51 11.20 -9.39
C ARG A 357 -14.34 10.61 -10.80
N LEU A 358 -13.93 9.35 -10.89
CA LEU A 358 -13.79 8.63 -12.16
C LEU A 358 -15.14 8.50 -12.91
N ALA A 359 -16.22 8.28 -12.18
CA ALA A 359 -17.56 8.27 -12.77
C ALA A 359 -17.95 9.63 -13.38
N LEU A 360 -17.56 10.75 -12.72
CA LEU A 360 -17.83 12.10 -13.21
C LEU A 360 -17.07 12.44 -14.51
N VAL A 361 -15.86 11.92 -14.68
CA VAL A 361 -15.04 12.16 -15.89
C VAL A 361 -15.24 11.10 -16.99
N ARG A 362 -16.21 10.21 -16.81
CA ARG A 362 -16.57 9.16 -17.77
C ARG A 362 -15.41 8.25 -18.18
N GLN A 363 -14.52 7.96 -17.26
CA GLN A 363 -13.39 7.04 -17.45
C GLN A 363 -13.43 5.89 -16.41
N PRO A 364 -14.52 5.12 -16.32
CA PRO A 364 -14.68 4.16 -15.23
C PRO A 364 -13.83 2.90 -15.36
N ARG A 365 -13.36 2.59 -16.56
CA ARG A 365 -12.98 1.24 -16.95
C ARG A 365 -11.52 0.88 -16.79
N ALA A 366 -10.62 1.77 -17.14
CA ALA A 366 -9.20 1.48 -17.17
C ALA A 366 -8.45 1.93 -15.89
N ALA A 367 -9.18 2.31 -14.83
CA ALA A 367 -8.59 2.69 -13.57
C ALA A 367 -8.04 1.46 -12.83
N ARG A 368 -6.98 1.68 -12.05
CA ARG A 368 -6.37 0.66 -11.20
C ARG A 368 -6.28 1.14 -9.77
N LEU A 369 -6.14 0.21 -8.86
CA LEU A 369 -5.75 0.43 -7.47
C LEU A 369 -4.30 0.01 -7.32
N LEU A 370 -3.44 0.92 -6.88
CA LEU A 370 -2.13 0.61 -6.37
C LEU A 370 -2.22 0.36 -4.87
N ALA A 371 -1.67 -0.75 -4.40
CA ALA A 371 -1.52 -1.03 -2.98
C ALA A 371 -0.04 -1.29 -2.69
N CYS A 372 0.55 -0.56 -1.74
CA CYS A 372 1.96 -0.69 -1.42
C CYS A 372 2.24 -0.41 0.06
N GLY A 373 3.36 -0.94 0.57
CA GLY A 373 3.82 -0.73 1.93
C GLY A 373 4.90 -1.71 2.34
N TYR A 374 5.43 -1.54 3.54
CA TYR A 374 6.44 -2.46 4.08
C TYR A 374 5.80 -3.65 4.78
N ASP A 375 6.20 -4.85 4.41
CA ASP A 375 6.01 -6.03 5.24
C ASP A 375 6.99 -5.98 6.42
N MET A 376 6.44 -5.95 7.63
CA MET A 376 7.21 -5.82 8.87
C MET A 376 7.11 -7.09 9.71
N ASP A 377 8.27 -7.53 10.21
CA ASP A 377 8.34 -8.52 11.28
C ASP A 377 8.83 -7.84 12.56
N ASN A 378 7.90 -7.47 13.42
CA ASN A 378 8.16 -6.65 14.61
C ASN A 378 8.88 -5.33 14.25
N MET A 379 10.21 -5.27 14.50
CA MET A 379 11.04 -4.09 14.29
C MET A 379 11.83 -4.11 12.96
N LYS A 380 11.61 -5.12 12.11
CA LYS A 380 12.39 -5.33 10.89
C LYS A 380 11.51 -5.31 9.67
N ALA A 381 11.91 -4.54 8.66
CA ALA A 381 11.34 -4.64 7.34
C ALA A 381 11.86 -5.91 6.65
N ARG A 382 10.95 -6.75 6.15
CA ARG A 382 11.30 -7.90 5.30
C ARG A 382 11.37 -7.50 3.84
N GLY A 383 10.54 -6.55 3.41
CA GLY A 383 10.55 -6.03 2.07
C GLY A 383 9.45 -4.99 1.84
N PHE A 384 9.60 -4.20 0.80
CA PHE A 384 8.56 -3.32 0.30
C PHE A 384 7.74 -4.08 -0.75
N VAL A 385 6.43 -4.12 -0.59
CA VAL A 385 5.52 -4.79 -1.52
C VAL A 385 4.67 -3.78 -2.25
N GLU A 386 4.42 -4.06 -3.53
CA GLU A 386 3.61 -3.24 -4.40
C GLU A 386 2.79 -4.14 -5.31
N ALA A 387 1.50 -3.84 -5.48
CA ALA A 387 0.62 -4.55 -6.38
C ALA A 387 -0.41 -3.62 -7.00
N GLU A 388 -0.70 -3.83 -8.27
CA GLU A 388 -1.78 -3.16 -8.97
C GLU A 388 -2.94 -4.12 -9.23
N MET A 389 -4.16 -3.61 -9.12
CA MET A 389 -5.37 -4.39 -9.36
C MET A 389 -6.48 -3.52 -9.97
N PRO A 390 -7.49 -4.12 -10.62
CA PRO A 390 -8.57 -3.35 -11.23
C PRO A 390 -9.35 -2.51 -10.21
N LEU A 391 -9.71 -1.29 -10.60
CA LEU A 391 -10.61 -0.41 -9.85
C LEU A 391 -11.77 0.01 -10.76
N PHE A 392 -12.98 -0.43 -10.43
CA PHE A 392 -14.18 -0.10 -11.17
C PHE A 392 -14.92 1.09 -10.59
N ALA A 393 -15.50 1.91 -11.47
CA ALA A 393 -16.27 3.09 -11.09
C ALA A 393 -17.57 3.14 -11.92
N GLY A 394 -18.48 4.06 -11.55
CA GLY A 394 -19.74 4.26 -12.28
C GLY A 394 -20.83 3.21 -12.01
N ALA A 395 -21.84 3.16 -12.86
CA ALA A 395 -23.08 2.41 -12.64
C ALA A 395 -22.88 0.89 -12.50
N VAL A 396 -21.94 0.31 -13.24
CA VAL A 396 -21.69 -1.13 -13.25
C VAL A 396 -20.75 -1.62 -12.14
N ALA A 397 -20.09 -0.71 -11.42
CA ALA A 397 -19.07 -1.04 -10.43
C ALA A 397 -19.59 -1.99 -9.33
N GLY A 398 -20.82 -1.80 -8.85
CA GLY A 398 -21.40 -2.67 -7.82
C GLY A 398 -21.61 -4.13 -8.29
N ARG A 399 -21.93 -4.32 -9.57
CA ARG A 399 -22.09 -5.65 -10.17
C ARG A 399 -20.74 -6.35 -10.35
N LEU A 400 -19.72 -5.61 -10.77
CA LEU A 400 -18.34 -6.09 -10.89
C LEU A 400 -17.74 -6.42 -9.52
N ASP A 401 -17.97 -5.59 -8.50
CA ASP A 401 -17.57 -5.87 -7.12
C ASP A 401 -18.21 -7.16 -6.60
N THR A 402 -19.46 -7.42 -6.95
CA THR A 402 -20.16 -8.65 -6.54
C THR A 402 -19.54 -9.88 -7.19
N LEU A 403 -19.30 -9.83 -8.51
CA LEU A 403 -18.60 -10.91 -9.21
C LEU A 403 -17.20 -11.13 -8.64
N ALA A 404 -16.42 -10.07 -8.44
CA ALA A 404 -15.08 -10.19 -7.89
C ALA A 404 -15.07 -10.91 -6.52
N ARG A 405 -15.99 -10.55 -5.61
CA ARG A 405 -16.12 -11.23 -4.32
C ARG A 405 -16.47 -12.71 -4.47
N GLN A 406 -17.35 -13.06 -5.40
CA GLN A 406 -17.68 -14.47 -5.69
C GLN A 406 -16.46 -15.24 -6.19
N LEU A 407 -15.71 -14.67 -7.14
CA LEU A 407 -14.49 -15.31 -7.67
C LEU A 407 -13.42 -15.48 -6.59
N VAL A 408 -13.20 -14.45 -5.76
CA VAL A 408 -12.26 -14.52 -4.61
C VAL A 408 -12.71 -15.58 -3.62
N ALA A 409 -13.99 -15.62 -3.24
CA ALA A 409 -14.51 -16.62 -2.31
C ALA A 409 -14.34 -18.04 -2.83
N GLY A 410 -14.60 -18.26 -4.13
CA GLY A 410 -14.37 -19.56 -4.79
C GLY A 410 -12.89 -19.95 -4.79
N ALA A 411 -12.01 -19.00 -5.13
CA ALA A 411 -10.56 -19.22 -5.10
C ALA A 411 -10.04 -19.54 -3.68
N GLU A 412 -10.57 -18.88 -2.64
CA GLU A 412 -10.22 -19.19 -1.23
C GLU A 412 -10.60 -20.63 -0.85
N VAL A 413 -11.77 -21.09 -1.23
CA VAL A 413 -12.17 -22.49 -1.02
C VAL A 413 -11.25 -23.42 -1.77
N ALA A 414 -10.97 -23.16 -3.05
CA ALA A 414 -10.11 -23.98 -3.88
C ALA A 414 -8.66 -24.06 -3.31
N ALA A 415 -8.05 -22.92 -3.00
CA ALA A 415 -6.71 -22.83 -2.45
C ALA A 415 -6.58 -23.56 -1.10
N SER A 416 -7.51 -23.27 -0.17
CA SER A 416 -7.51 -23.86 1.16
C SER A 416 -7.68 -25.38 1.13
N ARG A 417 -8.53 -25.90 0.25
CA ARG A 417 -8.76 -27.34 0.10
C ARG A 417 -7.61 -28.03 -0.62
N THR A 418 -7.02 -27.39 -1.62
CA THR A 418 -5.82 -27.93 -2.30
C THR A 418 -4.68 -28.10 -1.29
N ALA A 419 -4.40 -27.08 -0.49
CA ALA A 419 -3.39 -27.13 0.55
C ALA A 419 -3.70 -28.18 1.65
N ALA A 420 -4.96 -28.30 2.05
CA ALA A 420 -5.38 -29.32 3.02
C ALA A 420 -5.19 -30.74 2.47
N PHE A 421 -5.64 -31.03 1.26
CA PHE A 421 -5.48 -32.34 0.64
C PHE A 421 -4.02 -32.71 0.39
N ALA A 422 -3.18 -31.75 0.01
CA ALA A 422 -1.72 -31.98 -0.13
C ALA A 422 -1.07 -32.30 1.22
N GLY A 423 -1.39 -31.53 2.27
CA GLY A 423 -0.90 -31.78 3.61
C GLY A 423 -1.36 -33.13 4.16
N ASP A 424 -2.62 -33.49 3.96
CA ASP A 424 -3.16 -34.79 4.38
C ASP A 424 -2.52 -35.97 3.62
N ALA A 425 -2.23 -35.79 2.33
CA ALA A 425 -1.50 -36.79 1.51
C ALA A 425 -0.11 -37.07 2.07
N LEU A 426 0.62 -36.05 2.44
CA LEU A 426 1.98 -36.15 2.99
C LEU A 426 2.03 -36.48 4.49
N GLY A 427 0.89 -36.41 5.19
CA GLY A 427 0.83 -36.60 6.62
C GLY A 427 1.42 -35.44 7.42
N ILE A 428 1.41 -34.23 6.86
CA ILE A 428 1.86 -33.00 7.52
C ILE A 428 0.90 -32.69 8.66
N ASP A 429 1.43 -32.45 9.86
CA ASP A 429 0.61 -32.08 11.01
C ASP A 429 -0.20 -30.81 10.71
N LYS A 430 -1.44 -30.77 11.19
CA LYS A 430 -2.29 -29.58 11.06
C LYS A 430 -1.73 -28.37 11.80
N ALA A 431 -0.90 -28.61 12.82
CA ALA A 431 -0.19 -27.55 13.55
C ALA A 431 0.94 -26.92 12.72
N ASP A 432 1.49 -27.64 11.71
CA ASP A 432 2.48 -27.07 10.78
C ASP A 432 1.76 -26.33 9.64
N ALA A 433 1.55 -25.03 9.86
CA ALA A 433 0.82 -24.19 8.94
C ALA A 433 1.64 -23.73 7.74
N MET A 434 2.98 -23.66 7.84
CA MET A 434 3.86 -23.04 6.85
C MET A 434 3.76 -23.66 5.44
N PRO A 435 3.86 -24.99 5.24
CA PRO A 435 3.77 -25.55 3.90
C PRO A 435 2.41 -25.33 3.24
N ARG A 436 1.34 -25.30 4.07
CA ARG A 436 -0.03 -25.05 3.59
C ARG A 436 -0.25 -23.60 3.20
N ALA A 437 0.32 -22.65 3.95
CA ALA A 437 0.26 -21.23 3.64
C ALA A 437 0.98 -20.95 2.32
N ALA A 438 2.21 -21.42 2.15
CA ALA A 438 2.99 -21.23 0.92
C ALA A 438 2.26 -21.78 -0.33
N LEU A 439 1.60 -22.95 -0.21
CA LEU A 439 0.84 -23.50 -1.33
C LEU A 439 -0.40 -22.66 -1.68
N ARG A 440 -1.07 -22.10 -0.66
CA ARG A 440 -2.21 -21.19 -0.88
C ARG A 440 -1.78 -19.92 -1.58
N GLU A 441 -0.71 -19.27 -1.12
CA GLU A 441 -0.23 -18.03 -1.73
C GLU A 441 0.21 -18.25 -3.19
N ARG A 442 0.90 -19.33 -3.42
CA ARG A 442 1.28 -19.72 -4.78
C ARG A 442 0.06 -19.94 -5.68
N PHE A 443 -1.02 -20.53 -5.14
CA PHE A 443 -2.28 -20.69 -5.87
C PHE A 443 -2.88 -19.36 -6.31
N PHE A 444 -2.91 -18.35 -5.41
CA PHE A 444 -3.40 -17.02 -5.75
C PHE A 444 -2.53 -16.34 -6.79
N GLY A 445 -1.21 -16.41 -6.69
CA GLY A 445 -0.29 -15.86 -7.70
C GLY A 445 -0.53 -16.45 -9.09
N GLU A 446 -0.68 -17.78 -9.18
CA GLU A 446 -0.85 -18.49 -10.45
C GLU A 446 -2.23 -18.31 -11.10
N THR A 447 -3.26 -17.95 -10.34
CA THR A 447 -4.62 -17.74 -10.84
C THR A 447 -5.00 -16.26 -11.02
N GLN A 448 -4.09 -15.33 -10.70
CA GLN A 448 -4.35 -13.90 -10.68
C GLN A 448 -4.69 -13.33 -12.06
N ASP A 449 -3.93 -13.67 -13.09
CA ASP A 449 -4.17 -13.17 -14.44
C ASP A 449 -5.55 -13.60 -14.97
N ALA A 450 -5.95 -14.83 -14.66
CA ALA A 450 -7.27 -15.32 -15.04
C ALA A 450 -8.41 -14.63 -14.28
N PHE A 451 -8.18 -14.25 -13.03
CA PHE A 451 -9.12 -13.44 -12.26
C PHE A 451 -9.30 -12.07 -12.89
N PHE A 452 -8.22 -11.37 -13.23
CA PHE A 452 -8.29 -10.05 -13.85
C PHE A 452 -8.94 -10.13 -15.24
N ALA A 453 -8.57 -11.11 -16.06
CA ALA A 453 -9.20 -11.33 -17.35
C ALA A 453 -10.72 -11.60 -17.26
N ALA A 454 -11.18 -12.32 -16.24
CA ALA A 454 -12.61 -12.54 -16.01
C ALA A 454 -13.35 -11.23 -15.68
N LEU A 455 -12.73 -10.35 -14.89
CA LEU A 455 -13.31 -9.05 -14.56
C LEU A 455 -13.29 -8.08 -15.76
N ASP A 456 -12.26 -8.09 -16.59
CA ASP A 456 -12.20 -7.30 -17.82
C ASP A 456 -13.32 -7.71 -18.80
N VAL A 457 -13.50 -9.02 -19.02
CA VAL A 457 -14.60 -9.53 -19.85
C VAL A 457 -15.97 -9.17 -19.27
N ALA A 458 -16.11 -9.18 -17.93
CA ALA A 458 -17.35 -8.76 -17.28
C ALA A 458 -17.61 -7.27 -17.50
N ALA A 459 -16.58 -6.44 -17.38
CA ALA A 459 -16.68 -5.00 -17.62
C ALA A 459 -17.11 -4.71 -19.06
N ASP A 460 -16.52 -5.39 -20.05
CA ASP A 460 -16.89 -5.28 -21.47
C ASP A 460 -18.37 -5.58 -21.72
N ARG A 461 -18.86 -6.66 -21.13
CA ARG A 461 -20.25 -7.07 -21.29
C ARG A 461 -21.22 -6.08 -20.64
N LEU A 462 -20.91 -5.61 -19.45
CA LEU A 462 -21.75 -4.68 -18.70
C LEU A 462 -21.72 -3.26 -19.26
N GLU A 463 -20.66 -2.87 -19.96
CA GLU A 463 -20.65 -1.61 -20.70
C GLU A 463 -21.53 -1.67 -21.94
N ALA A 464 -21.55 -2.81 -22.64
CA ALA A 464 -22.43 -3.01 -23.77
C ALA A 464 -23.92 -3.11 -23.36
N ASP A 465 -24.20 -3.77 -22.23
CA ASP A 465 -25.53 -3.90 -21.63
C ASP A 465 -25.42 -3.85 -20.09
N PRO A 466 -25.63 -2.69 -19.48
CA PRO A 466 -25.54 -2.51 -18.02
C PRO A 466 -26.52 -3.39 -17.22
N ASP A 467 -27.62 -3.81 -17.83
CA ASP A 467 -28.67 -4.62 -17.20
C ASP A 467 -28.58 -6.11 -17.57
N LEU A 468 -27.52 -6.52 -18.29
CA LEU A 468 -27.31 -7.89 -18.76
C LEU A 468 -27.58 -8.91 -17.63
N PRO A 469 -28.63 -9.77 -17.73
CA PRO A 469 -28.89 -10.77 -16.71
C PRO A 469 -27.86 -11.90 -16.79
N ASP A 470 -27.69 -12.62 -15.68
CA ASP A 470 -26.89 -13.86 -15.57
C ASP A 470 -25.46 -13.80 -16.15
N PHE A 471 -24.88 -12.60 -16.28
CA PHE A 471 -23.53 -12.39 -16.82
C PHE A 471 -22.44 -13.08 -15.98
N ALA A 472 -22.67 -13.26 -14.69
CA ALA A 472 -21.68 -13.73 -13.71
C ALA A 472 -21.45 -15.26 -13.82
N GLU A 473 -22.52 -16.06 -13.99
CA GLU A 473 -22.41 -17.54 -13.99
C GLU A 473 -21.43 -18.06 -15.05
N PRO A 474 -21.51 -17.66 -16.34
CA PRO A 474 -20.59 -18.14 -17.37
C PRO A 474 -19.12 -17.79 -17.06
N LEU A 475 -18.87 -16.63 -16.45
CA LEU A 475 -17.53 -16.17 -16.09
C LEU A 475 -16.98 -16.94 -14.89
N ALA A 476 -17.79 -17.15 -13.85
CA ALA A 476 -17.43 -17.97 -12.71
C ALA A 476 -17.13 -19.41 -13.11
N ARG A 477 -17.92 -19.98 -14.02
CA ARG A 477 -17.70 -21.33 -14.57
C ARG A 477 -16.40 -21.39 -15.39
N ALA A 478 -16.15 -20.40 -16.23
CA ALA A 478 -14.92 -20.33 -17.02
C ALA A 478 -13.69 -20.20 -16.09
N PHE A 479 -13.76 -19.39 -15.04
CA PHE A 479 -12.71 -19.22 -14.04
C PHE A 479 -12.45 -20.54 -13.28
N LEU A 480 -13.52 -21.23 -12.86
CA LEU A 480 -13.43 -22.56 -12.22
C LEU A 480 -12.69 -23.56 -13.11
N GLU A 481 -13.11 -23.69 -14.38
CA GLU A 481 -12.62 -24.74 -15.28
C GLU A 481 -11.25 -24.46 -15.88
N ARG A 482 -10.95 -23.18 -16.18
CA ARG A 482 -9.72 -22.79 -16.89
C ARG A 482 -8.59 -22.34 -15.98
N ALA A 483 -8.89 -21.91 -14.75
CA ALA A 483 -7.90 -21.42 -13.81
C ALA A 483 -7.85 -22.22 -12.50
N LEU A 484 -8.96 -22.26 -11.73
CA LEU A 484 -8.93 -22.85 -10.40
C LEU A 484 -8.63 -24.35 -10.43
N ARG A 485 -9.35 -25.11 -11.27
CA ARG A 485 -9.18 -26.56 -11.36
C ARG A 485 -7.78 -26.97 -11.87
N PRO A 486 -7.28 -26.47 -13.02
CA PRO A 486 -5.95 -26.87 -13.49
C PRO A 486 -4.83 -26.38 -12.56
N GLY A 487 -4.94 -25.17 -12.00
CA GLY A 487 -3.99 -24.66 -11.02
C GLY A 487 -3.91 -25.53 -9.76
N ALA A 488 -5.06 -25.90 -9.20
CA ALA A 488 -5.13 -26.77 -8.03
C ALA A 488 -4.52 -28.16 -8.27
N LEU A 489 -4.85 -28.78 -9.41
CA LEU A 489 -4.34 -30.12 -9.73
C LEU A 489 -2.83 -30.10 -9.97
N ARG A 490 -2.32 -29.09 -10.68
CA ARG A 490 -0.90 -28.93 -10.93
C ARG A 490 -0.12 -28.71 -9.63
N LEU A 491 -0.55 -27.76 -8.80
CA LEU A 491 0.08 -27.48 -7.53
C LEU A 491 0.04 -28.66 -6.55
N PHE A 492 -1.05 -29.43 -6.55
CA PHE A 492 -1.13 -30.67 -5.79
C PHE A 492 -0.11 -31.68 -6.29
N ASP A 493 -0.02 -31.93 -7.61
CA ASP A 493 0.87 -32.91 -8.22
C ASP A 493 2.36 -32.53 -8.00
N GLU A 494 2.68 -31.23 -8.02
CA GLU A 494 4.03 -30.73 -7.70
C GLU A 494 4.37 -30.89 -6.20
N ALA A 495 3.43 -30.61 -5.31
CA ALA A 495 3.63 -30.73 -3.87
C ALA A 495 3.69 -32.19 -3.40
N VAL A 496 3.06 -33.10 -4.13
CA VAL A 496 2.92 -34.53 -3.78
C VAL A 496 3.38 -35.40 -4.96
N PRO A 497 4.71 -35.48 -5.25
CA PRO A 497 5.22 -36.24 -6.35
C PRO A 497 5.02 -37.75 -6.08
N LEU A 498 4.13 -38.39 -6.84
CA LEU A 498 3.70 -39.78 -6.61
C LEU A 498 4.81 -40.82 -6.79
N SER A 499 5.86 -40.51 -7.56
CA SER A 499 7.00 -41.40 -7.83
C SER A 499 7.85 -41.71 -6.60
N ASP A 500 7.84 -40.82 -5.59
CA ASP A 500 8.82 -40.86 -4.50
C ASP A 500 8.18 -41.31 -3.16
N LEU A 501 6.92 -41.76 -3.20
CA LEU A 501 6.16 -42.10 -2.02
C LEU A 501 6.18 -43.59 -1.67
N ASP A 502 6.26 -43.91 -0.39
CA ASP A 502 6.04 -45.25 0.09
C ASP A 502 4.58 -45.71 -0.17
N PRO A 503 4.29 -47.04 -0.21
CA PRO A 503 2.97 -47.54 -0.62
C PRO A 503 1.79 -47.03 0.22
N ARG A 504 2.00 -46.72 1.52
CA ARG A 504 0.93 -46.20 2.39
C ARG A 504 0.63 -44.74 2.12
N THR A 505 1.67 -43.94 1.95
CA THR A 505 1.58 -42.53 1.59
C THR A 505 1.05 -42.38 0.17
N LEU A 506 1.45 -43.22 -0.78
CA LEU A 506 0.91 -43.26 -2.14
C LEU A 506 -0.61 -43.51 -2.15
N ALA A 507 -1.10 -44.48 -1.35
CA ALA A 507 -2.53 -44.74 -1.25
C ALA A 507 -3.32 -43.55 -0.65
N ARG A 508 -2.72 -42.77 0.25
CA ARG A 508 -3.33 -41.52 0.78
C ARG A 508 -3.32 -40.43 -0.28
N ALA A 509 -2.22 -40.25 -0.98
CA ALA A 509 -2.04 -39.24 -2.01
C ALA A 509 -3.04 -39.44 -3.18
N VAL A 510 -3.20 -40.67 -3.64
CA VAL A 510 -4.19 -41.00 -4.69
C VAL A 510 -5.63 -40.68 -4.23
N ARG A 511 -5.98 -41.01 -2.97
CA ARG A 511 -7.30 -40.68 -2.43
C ARG A 511 -7.51 -39.17 -2.27
N ALA A 512 -6.49 -38.45 -1.81
CA ALA A 512 -6.55 -37.00 -1.67
C ALA A 512 -6.72 -36.32 -3.02
N ARG A 513 -5.92 -36.73 -4.03
CA ARG A 513 -6.03 -36.22 -5.40
C ARG A 513 -7.43 -36.48 -6.00
N TRP A 514 -7.97 -37.68 -5.79
CA TRP A 514 -9.31 -38.02 -6.24
C TRP A 514 -10.37 -37.14 -5.55
N SER A 515 -10.23 -36.87 -4.27
CA SER A 515 -11.14 -35.97 -3.53
C SER A 515 -11.08 -34.54 -4.06
N LEU A 516 -9.88 -34.06 -4.47
CA LEU A 516 -9.69 -32.78 -5.11
C LEU A 516 -10.43 -32.73 -6.48
N VAL A 517 -10.31 -33.77 -7.29
CA VAL A 517 -11.06 -33.87 -8.58
C VAL A 517 -12.56 -33.82 -8.35
N LEU A 518 -13.09 -34.60 -7.38
CA LEU A 518 -14.51 -34.62 -7.05
C LEU A 518 -15.03 -33.27 -6.54
N MET A 519 -14.20 -32.53 -5.81
CA MET A 519 -14.53 -31.16 -5.36
C MET A 519 -14.80 -30.25 -6.57
N PHE A 520 -13.94 -30.27 -7.58
CA PHE A 520 -14.12 -29.46 -8.80
C PHE A 520 -15.26 -29.93 -9.72
N GLN A 521 -15.82 -31.12 -9.44
CA GLN A 521 -17.05 -31.58 -10.07
C GLN A 521 -18.32 -31.18 -9.32
N GLY A 522 -18.20 -30.37 -8.25
CA GLY A 522 -19.34 -29.99 -7.41
C GLY A 522 -19.81 -31.10 -6.46
N SER A 523 -19.07 -32.21 -6.37
CA SER A 523 -19.45 -33.38 -5.57
C SER A 523 -19.01 -33.23 -4.12
N ARG A 524 -19.73 -33.89 -3.19
CA ARG A 524 -19.47 -33.86 -1.75
C ARG A 524 -19.63 -32.46 -1.13
N LYS A 525 -19.37 -32.36 0.17
CA LYS A 525 -19.48 -31.11 0.94
C LYS A 525 -18.55 -30.02 0.44
N GLU A 526 -17.31 -30.40 0.09
CA GLU A 526 -16.27 -29.49 -0.38
C GLU A 526 -16.62 -28.93 -1.78
N GLY A 527 -17.16 -29.76 -2.67
CA GLY A 527 -17.61 -29.32 -3.97
C GLY A 527 -18.82 -28.40 -3.90
N ALA A 528 -19.79 -28.74 -3.05
CA ALA A 528 -20.93 -27.86 -2.81
C ALA A 528 -20.51 -26.49 -2.25
N ALA A 529 -19.53 -26.46 -1.35
CA ALA A 529 -18.99 -25.21 -0.79
C ALA A 529 -18.30 -24.36 -1.88
N LEU A 530 -17.51 -24.98 -2.77
CA LEU A 530 -16.84 -24.30 -3.88
C LEU A 530 -17.86 -23.69 -4.86
N PHE A 531 -18.85 -24.49 -5.27
CA PHE A 531 -19.86 -24.04 -6.22
C PHE A 531 -20.74 -22.93 -5.62
N ASN A 532 -21.15 -23.07 -4.36
CA ASN A 532 -21.86 -22.01 -3.63
C ASN A 532 -21.04 -20.70 -3.57
N ALA A 533 -19.74 -20.78 -3.24
CA ALA A 533 -18.88 -19.61 -3.17
C ALA A 533 -18.77 -18.89 -4.52
N LEU A 534 -18.76 -19.64 -5.62
CA LEU A 534 -18.75 -19.11 -7.00
C LEU A 534 -20.14 -18.67 -7.51
N GLY A 535 -21.21 -18.84 -6.72
CA GLY A 535 -22.57 -18.57 -7.20
C GLY A 535 -23.03 -19.53 -8.30
N LEU A 536 -22.41 -20.71 -8.38
CA LEU A 536 -22.77 -21.73 -9.39
C LEU A 536 -23.82 -22.71 -8.81
N PRO A 537 -24.72 -23.23 -9.65
CA PRO A 537 -25.62 -24.27 -9.20
C PRO A 537 -24.83 -25.52 -8.79
N ALA A 538 -25.05 -26.00 -7.57
CA ALA A 538 -24.45 -27.24 -7.10
C ALA A 538 -25.03 -28.40 -7.92
N ASN A 539 -24.16 -29.33 -8.35
CA ASN A 539 -24.65 -30.57 -8.94
C ASN A 539 -25.45 -31.32 -7.86
N GLU A 540 -26.70 -31.61 -8.12
CA GLU A 540 -27.49 -32.49 -7.25
C GLU A 540 -26.71 -33.81 -7.07
N PRO A 541 -26.61 -34.33 -5.85
CA PRO A 541 -25.92 -35.59 -5.61
C PRO A 541 -26.67 -36.69 -6.39
N THR A 542 -26.10 -37.09 -7.52
CA THR A 542 -26.57 -38.26 -8.25
C THR A 542 -26.48 -39.46 -7.33
N GLY A 543 -27.62 -39.87 -6.73
CA GLY A 543 -27.74 -41.15 -6.06
C GLY A 543 -28.09 -41.18 -4.56
N ALA A 544 -29.08 -40.42 -4.12
CA ALA A 544 -29.87 -40.88 -2.98
C ALA A 544 -30.98 -41.81 -3.49
N LYS A 545 -30.65 -43.07 -3.77
CA LYS A 545 -31.68 -44.12 -3.85
C LYS A 545 -32.42 -44.11 -2.53
N LYS A 546 -33.66 -43.58 -2.50
CA LYS A 546 -34.62 -43.78 -1.42
C LYS A 546 -34.66 -45.28 -1.13
N ARG A 547 -34.12 -45.75 -0.02
CA ARG A 547 -34.39 -47.07 0.54
C ARG A 547 -35.89 -47.12 0.81
N LYS A 548 -36.64 -47.75 -0.10
CA LYS A 548 -38.04 -48.12 0.15
C LYS A 548 -38.08 -48.89 1.45
N GLY A 549 -38.82 -48.36 2.44
CA GLY A 549 -39.11 -49.01 3.70
C GLY A 549 -39.78 -50.35 3.44
N ARG A 550 -39.20 -51.42 3.99
CA ARG A 550 -39.80 -52.73 4.06
C ARG A 550 -40.97 -52.64 5.04
N HIS A 551 -42.19 -52.67 4.51
CA HIS A 551 -43.38 -52.92 5.34
C HIS A 551 -43.20 -54.24 6.08
N LYS A 552 -43.22 -54.19 7.42
CA LYS A 552 -43.52 -55.33 8.27
C LYS A 552 -45.03 -55.57 8.15
N ALA A 553 -45.40 -56.71 7.59
CA ALA A 553 -46.76 -57.25 7.73
C ALA A 553 -46.91 -57.72 9.17
N GLU A 554 -47.90 -57.20 9.85
CA GLU A 554 -48.45 -57.78 11.10
C GLU A 554 -49.31 -58.99 10.67
N GLU A 555 -48.90 -60.17 11.13
CA GLU A 555 -49.78 -61.32 11.21
C GLU A 555 -50.42 -61.33 12.57
N THR A 556 -51.74 -61.20 12.57
CA THR A 556 -52.63 -61.51 13.70
C THR A 556 -53.00 -62.97 13.64
N ALA A 557 -52.79 -63.69 14.71
CA ALA A 557 -53.60 -64.77 15.22
C ALA A 557 -53.42 -64.90 16.69
#